data_4f2537fe0e094c79abb3727afedb429b
#
_entry.id   4f2537fe0e094c79abb3727afedb429b
#
_cell.length_a   1.000
_cell.length_b   1.000
_cell.length_c   1.000
_cell.angle_alpha   90.00
_cell.angle_beta   90.00
_cell.angle_gamma   90.00
#
_symmetry.space_group_name_H-M   'P 1'
#
loop_
_entity.id
_entity.type
_entity.pdbx_description
1 polymer ?
#
loop_
_entity_poly.entity_id
_entity_poly.type
_entity_poly.pdbx_seq_one_letter_code
_entity_poly.pdbx_strand_id
1 'polypeptide(L)'
;MKITSSVSLLAIGAVLLAGTAQADKWSDQFPHIKNSGDIPGQCSYEAMSEKDYSGQKLTINTHAVPVMGEPTALHAEQFSALTGAEVKVIHTPAGDLYSKAMIPFQAGQTPYDIVFGFSNFLR
;
A
#
# COMPACT_ATOMS: atom_id res chain seq x y z
N MET A 1 44.28 58.55 -17.08
CA MET A 1 44.12 57.73 -15.86
C MET A 1 42.68 57.20 -15.87
N LYS A 2 42.51 55.97 -16.36
CA LYS A 2 41.18 55.33 -16.50
C LYS A 2 41.02 54.31 -15.37
N ILE A 3 40.04 54.53 -14.53
CA ILE A 3 39.68 53.67 -13.43
C ILE A 3 38.51 52.75 -13.93
N THR A 4 38.80 51.53 -14.14
CA THR A 4 37.79 50.51 -14.48
C THR A 4 37.30 49.86 -13.18
N SER A 5 36.05 50.18 -12.79
CA SER A 5 35.37 49.52 -11.69
C SER A 5 34.79 48.20 -12.17
N SER A 6 35.34 47.11 -11.64
CA SER A 6 34.75 45.76 -11.81
C SER A 6 33.62 45.58 -10.81
N VAL A 7 32.41 45.42 -11.31
CA VAL A 7 31.24 45.02 -10.51
C VAL A 7 31.17 43.50 -10.51
N SER A 8 31.48 42.91 -9.35
CA SER A 8 31.29 41.48 -9.13
C SER A 8 29.80 41.22 -8.87
N LEU A 9 29.12 40.55 -9.81
CA LEU A 9 27.80 40.00 -9.60
C LEU A 9 27.93 38.76 -8.71
N LEU A 10 27.49 38.88 -7.49
CA LEU A 10 27.21 37.72 -6.62
C LEU A 10 25.93 37.04 -7.11
N ALA A 11 26.07 35.92 -7.78
CA ALA A 11 24.95 35.04 -8.09
C ALA A 11 24.51 34.32 -6.80
N ILE A 12 23.40 34.77 -6.22
CA ILE A 12 22.71 34.08 -5.14
C ILE A 12 22.01 32.89 -5.78
N GLY A 13 22.61 31.70 -5.66
CA GLY A 13 21.99 30.45 -6.03
C GLY A 13 20.80 30.18 -5.12
N ALA A 14 19.60 30.37 -5.63
CA ALA A 14 18.39 29.83 -5.00
C ALA A 14 18.44 28.31 -5.08
N VAL A 15 18.82 27.68 -3.99
CA VAL A 15 18.58 26.24 -3.80
C VAL A 15 17.08 26.08 -3.67
N LEU A 16 16.42 25.76 -4.77
CA LEU A 16 15.08 25.20 -4.77
C LEU A 16 15.19 23.84 -4.07
N LEU A 17 14.85 23.81 -2.79
CA LEU A 17 14.48 22.59 -2.11
C LEU A 17 13.27 22.05 -2.88
N ALA A 18 13.51 21.15 -3.82
CA ALA A 18 12.51 20.29 -4.36
C ALA A 18 12.05 19.43 -3.19
N GLY A 19 11.07 19.94 -2.45
CA GLY A 19 10.30 19.15 -1.50
C GLY A 19 9.78 17.96 -2.29
N THR A 20 10.16 16.77 -1.89
CA THR A 20 9.78 15.54 -2.51
C THR A 20 8.25 15.45 -2.46
N ALA A 21 7.61 15.68 -3.60
CA ALA A 21 6.17 15.47 -3.82
C ALA A 21 5.84 13.97 -3.80
N GLN A 22 6.29 13.27 -2.77
CA GLN A 22 6.04 11.85 -2.57
C GLN A 22 4.90 11.62 -1.56
N ALA A 23 4.55 12.66 -0.78
CA ALA A 23 3.55 12.55 0.27
C ALA A 23 2.11 12.39 -0.26
N ASP A 24 1.84 12.80 -1.50
CA ASP A 24 0.47 12.89 -2.01
C ASP A 24 0.11 11.82 -3.06
N LYS A 25 1.03 10.89 -3.36
CA LYS A 25 0.81 9.88 -4.39
C LYS A 25 -0.43 9.02 -4.15
N TRP A 26 -0.72 8.71 -2.90
CA TRP A 26 -1.90 7.92 -2.53
C TRP A 26 -3.15 8.79 -2.35
N SER A 27 -3.03 10.01 -1.84
CA SER A 27 -4.16 10.93 -1.66
C SER A 27 -4.75 11.37 -2.99
N ASP A 28 -3.91 11.50 -4.04
CA ASP A 28 -4.37 11.83 -5.38
C ASP A 28 -5.13 10.67 -6.04
N GLN A 29 -4.67 9.44 -5.82
CA GLN A 29 -5.34 8.25 -6.33
C GLN A 29 -6.58 7.87 -5.53
N PHE A 30 -6.55 8.14 -4.23
CA PHE A 30 -7.62 7.73 -3.29
C PHE A 30 -8.06 8.90 -2.41
N PRO A 31 -8.65 9.97 -3.00
CA PRO A 31 -8.96 11.21 -2.27
C PRO A 31 -10.00 11.04 -1.16
N HIS A 32 -10.72 9.93 -1.16
CA HIS A 32 -11.70 9.60 -0.09
C HIS A 32 -11.05 9.02 1.16
N ILE A 33 -9.76 8.64 1.09
CA ILE A 33 -9.03 8.10 2.23
C ILE A 33 -8.35 9.25 2.96
N LYS A 34 -8.72 9.40 4.20
CA LYS A 34 -8.07 10.36 5.08
C LYS A 34 -6.89 9.69 5.75
N ASN A 35 -5.80 10.44 5.88
CA ASN A 35 -4.70 10.02 6.72
C ASN A 35 -5.23 9.68 8.11
N SER A 36 -4.91 8.49 8.58
CA SER A 36 -5.22 8.05 9.94
C SER A 36 -4.11 8.51 10.87
N GLY A 37 -4.02 9.83 11.10
CA GLY A 37 -2.99 10.46 11.91
C GLY A 37 -2.83 9.91 13.32
N ASP A 38 -3.75 9.06 13.76
CA ASP A 38 -3.71 8.39 15.07
C ASP A 38 -3.09 6.99 15.04
N ILE A 39 -2.66 6.51 13.86
CA ILE A 39 -1.98 5.20 13.76
C ILE A 39 -0.48 5.40 14.01
N PRO A 40 0.12 4.65 14.97
CA PRO A 40 1.53 4.77 15.28
C PRO A 40 2.43 4.57 14.06
N GLY A 41 3.39 5.46 13.90
CA GLY A 41 4.37 5.66 12.86
C GLY A 41 4.58 4.59 11.78
N GLN A 42 4.83 3.33 12.15
CA GLN A 42 5.15 2.28 11.17
C GLN A 42 3.94 1.73 10.39
N CYS A 43 2.73 2.03 10.83
CA CYS A 43 1.49 1.54 10.22
C CYS A 43 0.72 2.65 9.49
N SER A 44 1.26 3.86 9.39
CA SER A 44 0.65 4.95 8.66
C SER A 44 0.81 4.77 7.15
N TYR A 45 -0.05 5.41 6.36
CA TYR A 45 0.06 5.43 4.90
C TYR A 45 1.39 6.06 4.45
N GLU A 46 1.85 7.08 5.15
CA GLU A 46 3.14 7.73 4.89
C GLU A 46 4.30 6.75 5.06
N ALA A 47 4.33 6.03 6.18
CA ALA A 47 5.36 5.02 6.44
C ALA A 47 5.30 3.86 5.44
N MET A 48 4.10 3.48 5.00
CA MET A 48 3.93 2.45 3.95
C MET A 48 4.39 2.95 2.59
N SER A 49 4.19 4.22 2.25
CA SER A 49 4.62 4.78 0.98
C SER A 49 6.15 4.86 0.83
N GLU A 50 6.89 4.77 1.92
CA GLU A 50 8.35 4.69 1.95
C GLU A 50 8.89 3.28 1.68
N LYS A 51 8.01 2.27 1.66
CA LYS A 51 8.40 0.88 1.44
C LYS A 51 8.36 0.56 -0.06
N ASP A 52 9.34 -0.22 -0.50
CA ASP A 52 9.36 -0.78 -1.84
C ASP A 52 9.24 -2.31 -1.75
N TYR A 53 8.10 -2.81 -2.17
CA TYR A 53 7.83 -4.24 -2.29
C TYR A 53 7.63 -4.67 -3.74
N SER A 54 8.22 -3.93 -4.68
CA SER A 54 8.18 -4.27 -6.10
C SER A 54 8.68 -5.70 -6.34
N GLY A 55 7.93 -6.46 -7.12
CA GLY A 55 8.23 -7.87 -7.39
C GLY A 55 7.74 -8.87 -6.33
N GLN A 56 7.27 -8.39 -5.17
CA GLN A 56 6.60 -9.26 -4.18
C GLN A 56 5.16 -9.52 -4.59
N LYS A 57 4.70 -10.75 -4.33
CA LYS A 57 3.33 -11.18 -4.62
C LYS A 57 2.65 -11.61 -3.34
N LEU A 58 1.41 -11.18 -3.17
CA LEU A 58 0.58 -11.52 -2.03
C LEU A 58 -0.78 -11.99 -2.52
N THR A 59 -1.25 -13.13 -2.03
CA THR A 59 -2.57 -13.67 -2.35
C THR A 59 -3.45 -13.69 -1.11
N ILE A 60 -4.57 -12.99 -1.18
CA ILE A 60 -5.56 -12.88 -0.11
C ILE A 60 -6.81 -13.64 -0.52
N ASN A 61 -7.29 -14.55 0.33
CA ASN A 61 -8.59 -15.20 0.16
C ASN A 61 -9.59 -14.58 1.15
N THR A 62 -10.61 -13.93 0.62
CA THR A 62 -11.64 -13.23 1.40
C THR A 62 -13.03 -13.70 1.03
N HIS A 63 -14.00 -13.31 1.84
CA HIS A 63 -15.41 -13.63 1.64
C HIS A 63 -16.01 -12.86 0.45
N ALA A 64 -16.78 -13.57 -0.38
CA ALA A 64 -17.43 -13.02 -1.58
C ALA A 64 -18.72 -12.22 -1.25
N VAL A 65 -18.71 -11.45 -0.16
CA VAL A 65 -19.81 -10.53 0.16
C VAL A 65 -19.32 -9.09 0.07
N PRO A 66 -20.17 -8.15 -0.40
CA PRO A 66 -19.73 -6.77 -0.65
C PRO A 66 -19.08 -6.12 0.57
N VAL A 67 -19.66 -6.32 1.75
CA VAL A 67 -19.17 -5.71 3.00
C VAL A 67 -17.77 -6.15 3.43
N MET A 68 -17.25 -7.24 2.89
CA MET A 68 -15.90 -7.75 3.17
C MET A 68 -15.02 -7.75 1.92
N GLY A 69 -15.56 -8.21 0.81
CA GLY A 69 -14.79 -8.37 -0.43
C GLY A 69 -14.38 -7.04 -1.05
N GLU A 70 -15.30 -6.09 -1.14
CA GLU A 70 -15.02 -4.78 -1.75
C GLU A 70 -13.98 -3.97 -0.96
N PRO A 71 -14.09 -3.79 0.37
CA PRO A 71 -13.04 -3.12 1.14
C PRO A 71 -11.69 -3.83 1.04
N THR A 72 -11.67 -5.17 1.05
CA THR A 72 -10.42 -5.92 0.91
C THR A 72 -9.77 -5.65 -0.44
N ALA A 73 -10.53 -5.64 -1.52
CA ALA A 73 -10.01 -5.34 -2.86
C ALA A 73 -9.49 -3.90 -2.94
N LEU A 74 -10.24 -2.93 -2.39
CA LEU A 74 -9.82 -1.53 -2.35
C LEU A 74 -8.50 -1.35 -1.58
N HIS A 75 -8.38 -1.93 -0.39
CA HIS A 75 -7.15 -1.85 0.40
C HIS A 75 -5.97 -2.56 -0.28
N ALA A 76 -6.22 -3.67 -0.98
CA ALA A 76 -5.20 -4.35 -1.77
C ALA A 76 -4.67 -3.46 -2.91
N GLU A 77 -5.56 -2.78 -3.61
CA GLU A 77 -5.20 -1.80 -4.64
C GLU A 77 -4.35 -0.65 -4.08
N GLN A 78 -4.77 -0.10 -2.94
CA GLN A 78 -4.04 0.97 -2.25
C GLN A 78 -2.65 0.52 -1.84
N PHE A 79 -2.54 -0.65 -1.22
CA PHE A 79 -1.26 -1.21 -0.81
C PHE A 79 -0.34 -1.43 -2.01
N SER A 80 -0.87 -1.98 -3.11
CA SER A 80 -0.13 -2.15 -4.35
C SER A 80 0.37 -0.82 -4.92
N ALA A 81 -0.50 0.20 -4.94
CA ALA A 81 -0.16 1.53 -5.44
C ALA A 81 0.92 2.22 -4.57
N LEU A 82 0.87 2.04 -3.25
CA LEU A 82 1.83 2.63 -2.32
C LEU A 82 3.19 1.95 -2.36
N THR A 83 3.22 0.63 -2.51
CA THR A 83 4.42 -0.18 -2.23
C THR A 83 5.00 -0.88 -3.44
N GLY A 84 4.28 -0.91 -4.57
CA GLY A 84 4.68 -1.65 -5.76
C GLY A 84 4.46 -3.17 -5.69
N ALA A 85 3.92 -3.69 -4.58
CA ALA A 85 3.59 -5.12 -4.47
C ALA A 85 2.43 -5.51 -5.40
N GLU A 86 2.43 -6.76 -5.88
CA GLU A 86 1.30 -7.35 -6.61
C GLU A 86 0.39 -8.07 -5.61
N VAL A 87 -0.79 -7.51 -5.32
CA VAL A 87 -1.77 -8.12 -4.41
C VAL A 87 -2.94 -8.69 -5.19
N LYS A 88 -3.14 -10.01 -5.07
CA LYS A 88 -4.27 -10.73 -5.66
C LYS A 88 -5.32 -11.02 -4.60
N VAL A 89 -6.54 -10.53 -4.80
CA VAL A 89 -7.69 -10.84 -3.93
C VAL A 89 -8.57 -11.87 -4.58
N ILE A 90 -8.85 -12.95 -3.86
CA ILE A 90 -9.74 -14.02 -4.28
C ILE A 90 -11.00 -13.96 -3.42
N HIS A 91 -12.13 -13.80 -4.08
CA HIS A 91 -13.44 -13.75 -3.45
C HIS A 91 -14.05 -15.14 -3.41
N THR A 92 -14.22 -15.71 -2.22
CA THR A 92 -14.74 -17.05 -2.04
C THR A 92 -16.10 -17.00 -1.32
N PRO A 93 -17.14 -17.70 -1.82
CA PRO A 93 -18.41 -17.82 -1.11
C PRO A 93 -18.23 -18.40 0.30
N ALA A 94 -19.08 -17.97 1.25
CA ALA A 94 -18.97 -18.37 2.66
C ALA A 94 -18.91 -19.88 2.87
N GLY A 95 -19.75 -20.62 2.16
CA GLY A 95 -19.82 -22.07 2.28
C GLY A 95 -18.56 -22.81 1.84
N ASP A 96 -17.79 -22.20 0.95
CA ASP A 96 -16.58 -22.79 0.38
C ASP A 96 -15.29 -22.29 1.05
N LEU A 97 -15.36 -21.22 1.82
CA LEU A 97 -14.17 -20.53 2.32
C LEU A 97 -13.29 -21.48 3.17
N TYR A 98 -13.91 -22.24 4.06
CA TYR A 98 -13.20 -23.21 4.90
C TYR A 98 -12.52 -24.30 4.07
N SER A 99 -13.28 -24.98 3.21
CA SER A 99 -12.77 -26.11 2.43
C SER A 99 -11.68 -25.67 1.45
N LYS A 100 -11.85 -24.52 0.80
CA LYS A 100 -10.84 -23.98 -0.12
C LYS A 100 -9.56 -23.53 0.57
N ALA A 101 -9.62 -23.15 1.85
CA ALA A 101 -8.43 -22.85 2.64
C ALA A 101 -7.81 -24.13 3.22
N MET A 102 -8.60 -25.01 3.83
CA MET A 102 -8.08 -26.12 4.63
C MET A 102 -7.61 -27.30 3.80
N ILE A 103 -8.26 -27.63 2.68
CA ILE A 103 -7.85 -28.75 1.84
C ILE A 103 -6.41 -28.60 1.32
N PRO A 104 -6.01 -27.45 0.76
CA PRO A 104 -4.62 -27.24 0.37
C PRO A 104 -3.65 -27.31 1.54
N PHE A 105 -4.00 -26.71 2.70
CA PHE A 105 -3.13 -26.75 3.88
C PHE A 105 -2.91 -28.18 4.39
N GLN A 106 -3.93 -29.01 4.40
CA GLN A 106 -3.80 -30.43 4.77
C GLN A 106 -2.93 -31.21 3.78
N ALA A 107 -2.90 -30.79 2.51
CA ALA A 107 -2.02 -31.33 1.49
C ALA A 107 -0.60 -30.71 1.50
N GLY A 108 -0.27 -29.90 2.49
CA GLY A 108 1.03 -29.22 2.59
C GLY A 108 1.22 -28.08 1.59
N GLN A 109 0.14 -27.56 1.04
CA GLN A 109 0.16 -26.43 0.09
C GLN A 109 -0.34 -25.15 0.77
N THR A 110 0.23 -24.04 0.40
CA THR A 110 -0.17 -22.71 0.89
C THR A 110 -0.49 -21.77 -0.27
N PRO A 111 -1.66 -21.92 -0.93
CA PRO A 111 -2.02 -21.13 -2.09
C PRO A 111 -2.41 -19.69 -1.74
N TYR A 112 -2.55 -19.38 -0.46
CA TYR A 112 -2.91 -18.07 0.06
C TYR A 112 -1.92 -17.65 1.15
N ASP A 113 -1.54 -16.38 1.14
CA ASP A 113 -0.71 -15.77 2.18
C ASP A 113 -1.57 -15.28 3.35
N ILE A 114 -2.78 -14.80 3.02
CA ILE A 114 -3.79 -14.35 4.00
C ILE A 114 -5.12 -15.02 3.71
N VAL A 115 -5.75 -15.52 4.76
CA VAL A 115 -7.11 -16.08 4.70
C VAL A 115 -7.99 -15.39 5.74
N PHE A 116 -9.07 -14.78 5.29
CA PHE A 116 -10.13 -14.30 6.17
C PHE A 116 -11.00 -15.48 6.57
N GLY A 117 -11.06 -15.78 7.85
CA GLY A 117 -11.83 -16.89 8.39
C GLY A 117 -12.79 -16.45 9.49
N PHE A 118 -13.79 -17.30 9.74
CA PHE A 118 -14.68 -17.13 10.90
C PHE A 118 -14.10 -17.87 12.10
N SER A 119 -14.51 -17.49 13.31
CA SER A 119 -14.06 -18.11 14.57
C SER A 119 -14.33 -19.61 14.65
N ASN A 120 -15.32 -20.13 13.91
CA ASN A 120 -15.61 -21.56 13.81
C ASN A 120 -14.54 -22.34 13.02
N PHE A 121 -13.64 -21.70 12.30
CA PHE A 121 -12.49 -22.35 11.64
C PHE A 121 -11.40 -22.77 12.63
N LEU A 122 -11.45 -22.22 13.85
CA LEU A 122 -10.45 -22.45 14.90
C LEU A 122 -10.84 -23.57 15.88
N ARG A 123 -11.85 -24.38 15.54
CA ARG A 123 -12.32 -25.50 16.38
C ARG A 123 -11.71 -26.83 15.96
#